data_12889b36d971836efeeece91a3c4ba1a
#
_entry.id   12889b36d971836efeeece91a3c4ba1a
#
_cell.length_a   1.000
_cell.length_b   1.000
_cell.length_c   1.000
_cell.angle_alpha   90.00
_cell.angle_beta   90.00
_cell.angle_gamma   90.00
#
_symmetry.space_group_name_H-M   'P 1'
#
loop_
_entity.id
_entity.type
_entity.pdbx_description
1 polymer ?
#
loop_
_entity_poly.entity_id
_entity_poly.type
_entity_poly.pdbx_seq_one_letter_code
_entity_poly.pdbx_strand_id
1 'polypeptide(L)'
;MTVGQRIRELRKARKMTINQLATLTDWDVGNISRLERGMQGYSEASLKKIAKALEVPLSELFSFQDKNDTVDTYSIGSLSSERRSDVYRVDVMDVSASAGNGNSTRDFIEVVSSIEYVTEEARNLFGHRPANQVKLINVRGDSMQGTIEPGDLIFVDVAVNYFDGDGIYVFDFSGDLFVKRLQKIKSSLHVLSDNPQYREWQITDEEMDMLHVCGKVLLSQSQQFRRHA
;
A
#
# COMPACT_ATOMS: atom_id res chain seq x y z
N MET A 1 15.79 0.79 -12.28
CA MET A 1 15.78 2.19 -12.79
C MET A 1 15.31 3.12 -11.69
N THR A 2 15.85 4.34 -11.50
CA THR A 2 15.41 5.30 -10.47
C THR A 2 14.53 6.38 -11.09
N VAL A 3 13.73 7.09 -10.25
CA VAL A 3 12.91 8.24 -10.70
C VAL A 3 13.76 9.30 -11.40
N GLY A 4 14.98 9.58 -10.91
CA GLY A 4 15.92 10.50 -11.57
C GLY A 4 16.34 10.03 -12.97
N GLN A 5 16.61 8.74 -13.13
CA GLN A 5 16.93 8.15 -14.44
C GLN A 5 15.73 8.24 -15.39
N ARG A 6 14.51 8.03 -14.88
CA ARG A 6 13.29 8.16 -15.68
C ARG A 6 13.05 9.61 -16.13
N ILE A 7 13.24 10.58 -15.26
CA ILE A 7 13.17 12.01 -15.59
C ILE A 7 14.18 12.33 -16.73
N ARG A 8 15.42 11.81 -16.64
CA ARG A 8 16.43 11.99 -17.69
C ARG A 8 16.00 11.40 -19.02
N GLU A 9 15.38 10.22 -19.04
CA GLU A 9 14.88 9.60 -20.28
C GLU A 9 13.76 10.42 -20.90
N LEU A 10 12.77 10.82 -20.10
CA LEU A 10 11.64 11.62 -20.55
C LEU A 10 12.11 12.98 -21.10
N ARG A 11 13.05 13.62 -20.43
CA ARG A 11 13.68 14.86 -20.93
C ARG A 11 14.36 14.65 -22.26
N LYS A 12 15.18 13.59 -22.41
CA LYS A 12 15.88 13.26 -23.66
C LYS A 12 14.92 12.91 -24.79
N ALA A 13 13.85 12.16 -24.50
CA ALA A 13 12.81 11.82 -25.46
C ALA A 13 12.15 13.08 -26.07
N ARG A 14 12.06 14.16 -25.27
CA ARG A 14 11.55 15.47 -25.70
C ARG A 14 12.65 16.38 -26.29
N LYS A 15 13.87 15.86 -26.48
CA LYS A 15 15.04 16.62 -26.97
C LYS A 15 15.34 17.88 -26.13
N MET A 16 14.93 17.86 -24.85
CA MET A 16 15.11 18.97 -23.91
C MET A 16 16.49 18.90 -23.26
N THR A 17 17.17 20.05 -23.14
CA THR A 17 18.44 20.16 -22.40
C THR A 17 18.19 20.25 -20.89
N ILE A 18 19.22 19.97 -20.07
CA ILE A 18 19.14 20.16 -18.61
C ILE A 18 18.81 21.62 -18.26
N ASN A 19 19.43 22.57 -18.99
CA ASN A 19 19.20 24.00 -18.78
C ASN A 19 17.73 24.39 -19.04
N GLN A 20 17.11 23.85 -20.10
CA GLN A 20 15.70 24.09 -20.39
C GLN A 20 14.80 23.55 -19.28
N LEU A 21 15.05 22.33 -18.80
CA LEU A 21 14.28 21.77 -17.71
C LEU A 21 14.47 22.57 -16.42
N ALA A 22 15.68 23.01 -16.11
CA ALA A 22 16.02 23.83 -14.97
C ALA A 22 15.24 25.16 -15.01
N THR A 23 15.22 25.86 -16.17
CA THR A 23 14.47 27.09 -16.35
C THR A 23 12.95 26.89 -16.16
N LEU A 24 12.37 25.83 -16.72
CA LEU A 24 10.94 25.54 -16.62
C LEU A 24 10.49 25.16 -15.21
N THR A 25 11.40 24.61 -14.40
CA THR A 25 11.11 24.19 -13.02
C THR A 25 11.51 25.22 -11.97
N ASP A 26 12.18 26.32 -12.42
CA ASP A 26 12.79 27.33 -11.55
C ASP A 26 13.80 26.69 -10.57
N TRP A 27 14.63 25.78 -11.11
CA TRP A 27 15.65 25.07 -10.39
C TRP A 27 17.04 25.36 -10.95
N ASP A 28 18.06 25.23 -10.08
CA ASP A 28 19.44 25.24 -10.52
C ASP A 28 19.79 23.98 -11.34
N VAL A 29 20.58 24.16 -12.39
CA VAL A 29 21.03 23.09 -13.30
C VAL A 29 21.74 21.96 -12.54
N GLY A 30 22.51 22.31 -11.51
CA GLY A 30 23.19 21.35 -10.65
C GLY A 30 22.21 20.48 -9.86
N ASN A 31 21.06 21.04 -9.43
CA ASN A 31 20.01 20.28 -8.74
C ASN A 31 19.34 19.27 -9.67
N ILE A 32 18.97 19.68 -10.89
CA ILE A 32 18.44 18.74 -11.91
C ILE A 32 19.47 17.65 -12.23
N SER A 33 20.73 18.00 -12.40
CA SER A 33 21.79 17.03 -12.70
C SER A 33 22.00 16.02 -11.57
N ARG A 34 21.98 16.45 -10.31
CA ARG A 34 22.08 15.55 -9.14
C ARG A 34 20.87 14.66 -9.02
N LEU A 35 19.67 15.20 -9.25
CA LEU A 35 18.43 14.44 -9.25
C LEU A 35 18.44 13.35 -10.31
N GLU A 36 18.81 13.67 -11.57
CA GLU A 36 18.88 12.71 -12.67
C GLU A 36 19.89 11.59 -12.42
N ARG A 37 20.93 11.85 -11.64
CA ARG A 37 21.94 10.86 -11.24
C ARG A 37 21.59 10.08 -9.97
N GLY A 38 20.45 10.41 -9.34
CA GLY A 38 20.02 9.79 -8.08
C GLY A 38 20.83 10.22 -6.85
N MET A 39 21.57 11.34 -6.96
CA MET A 39 22.41 11.88 -5.88
C MET A 39 21.66 12.91 -5.01
N GLN A 40 20.41 13.17 -5.30
CA GLN A 40 19.56 14.12 -4.57
C GLN A 40 18.16 13.56 -4.44
N GLY A 41 17.57 13.69 -3.24
CA GLY A 41 16.17 13.40 -2.97
C GLY A 41 15.24 14.42 -3.63
N TYR A 42 13.97 14.07 -3.67
CA TYR A 42 12.91 14.91 -4.26
C TYR A 42 11.72 14.98 -3.31
N SER A 43 11.01 16.10 -3.35
CA SER A 43 9.70 16.24 -2.72
C SER A 43 8.58 16.04 -3.75
N GLU A 44 7.37 15.77 -3.29
CA GLU A 44 6.19 15.66 -4.16
C GLU A 44 5.99 16.96 -4.98
N ALA A 45 6.19 18.11 -4.33
CA ALA A 45 6.08 19.42 -5.00
C ALA A 45 7.08 19.58 -6.15
N SER A 46 8.33 19.09 -5.96
CA SER A 46 9.35 19.11 -7.00
C SER A 46 9.02 18.18 -8.17
N LEU A 47 8.52 16.97 -7.88
CA LEU A 47 8.10 16.05 -8.93
C LEU A 47 6.91 16.58 -9.74
N LYS A 48 5.93 17.24 -9.09
CA LYS A 48 4.81 17.90 -9.79
C LYS A 48 5.29 18.99 -10.75
N LYS A 49 6.28 19.82 -10.34
CA LYS A 49 6.88 20.83 -11.22
C LYS A 49 7.59 20.19 -12.42
N ILE A 50 8.38 19.13 -12.19
CA ILE A 50 9.10 18.41 -13.24
C ILE A 50 8.12 17.72 -14.20
N ALA A 51 7.09 17.03 -13.70
CA ALA A 51 6.07 16.40 -14.51
C ALA A 51 5.35 17.41 -15.41
N LYS A 52 5.00 18.57 -14.86
CA LYS A 52 4.40 19.68 -15.62
C LYS A 52 5.36 20.22 -16.69
N ALA A 53 6.64 20.42 -16.36
CA ALA A 53 7.65 20.90 -17.30
C ALA A 53 7.95 19.90 -18.42
N LEU A 54 7.79 18.61 -18.12
CA LEU A 54 7.93 17.54 -19.08
C LEU A 54 6.61 17.20 -19.80
N GLU A 55 5.50 17.87 -19.49
CA GLU A 55 4.17 17.61 -20.06
C GLU A 55 3.76 16.14 -19.96
N VAL A 56 3.97 15.54 -18.78
CA VAL A 56 3.58 14.17 -18.47
C VAL A 56 2.75 14.12 -17.20
N PRO A 57 1.87 13.13 -17.04
CA PRO A 57 1.26 12.86 -15.74
C PRO A 57 2.33 12.46 -14.72
N LEU A 58 2.11 12.80 -13.45
CA LEU A 58 3.07 12.49 -12.37
C LEU A 58 3.40 11.00 -12.30
N SER A 59 2.44 10.12 -12.57
CA SER A 59 2.62 8.67 -12.64
C SER A 59 3.66 8.21 -13.65
N GLU A 60 3.85 8.97 -14.75
CA GLU A 60 4.83 8.64 -15.78
C GLU A 60 6.27 8.72 -15.28
N LEU A 61 6.55 9.53 -14.25
CA LEU A 61 7.87 9.61 -13.60
C LEU A 61 8.22 8.33 -12.83
N PHE A 62 7.24 7.51 -12.50
CA PHE A 62 7.39 6.24 -11.77
C PHE A 62 7.22 5.02 -12.67
N SER A 63 6.92 5.21 -13.96
CA SER A 63 6.77 4.11 -14.93
C SER A 63 8.14 3.63 -15.39
N PHE A 64 8.62 2.52 -14.87
CA PHE A 64 9.89 1.91 -15.26
C PHE A 64 9.64 0.83 -16.32
N GLN A 65 9.98 1.10 -17.57
CA GLN A 65 10.07 0.05 -18.60
C GLN A 65 11.45 -0.58 -18.51
N ASP A 66 11.53 -1.82 -18.08
CA ASP A 66 12.75 -2.63 -18.22
C ASP A 66 12.96 -2.94 -19.70
N LYS A 67 14.02 -2.33 -20.27
CA LYS A 67 14.46 -2.57 -21.64
C LYS A 67 15.34 -3.82 -21.76
N ASN A 68 14.99 -4.91 -21.13
CA ASN A 68 15.67 -6.18 -21.33
C ASN A 68 14.68 -7.33 -21.18
N ASP A 69 13.77 -7.44 -22.15
CA ASP A 69 13.15 -8.72 -22.46
C ASP A 69 13.09 -8.88 -23.97
N THR A 70 14.19 -9.39 -24.55
CA THR A 70 14.11 -10.21 -25.75
C THR A 70 13.51 -11.54 -25.32
N VAL A 71 12.20 -11.58 -25.21
CA VAL A 71 11.47 -12.83 -25.08
C VAL A 71 11.13 -13.30 -26.48
N ASP A 72 11.66 -14.47 -26.82
CA ASP A 72 11.31 -15.23 -28.02
C ASP A 72 9.80 -15.28 -28.22
N THR A 73 9.39 -14.83 -29.39
CA THR A 73 8.04 -14.79 -29.87
C THR A 73 7.48 -16.19 -30.03
N TYR A 74 6.78 -16.71 -29.00
CA TYR A 74 5.73 -17.68 -29.25
C TYR A 74 4.42 -16.94 -29.47
N SER A 75 3.99 -16.90 -30.71
CA SER A 75 2.71 -16.37 -31.13
C SER A 75 1.56 -17.13 -30.50
N ILE A 76 1.07 -16.66 -29.37
CA ILE A 76 -0.28 -16.94 -28.89
C ILE A 76 -1.10 -15.68 -29.14
N GLY A 77 -2.15 -15.84 -29.93
CA GLY A 77 -2.97 -14.84 -30.57
C GLY A 77 -3.20 -13.55 -29.77
N SER A 78 -3.18 -12.46 -30.50
CA SER A 78 -3.52 -11.11 -30.09
C SER A 78 -4.74 -11.06 -29.16
N LEU A 79 -4.50 -11.04 -27.85
CA LEU A 79 -5.47 -10.53 -26.91
C LEU A 79 -5.26 -9.02 -26.84
N SER A 80 -6.18 -8.34 -27.51
CA SER A 80 -6.26 -6.90 -27.65
C SER A 80 -5.96 -6.14 -26.36
N SER A 81 -5.25 -5.02 -26.51
CA SER A 81 -4.88 -4.02 -25.51
C SER A 81 -6.07 -3.37 -24.74
N GLU A 82 -7.26 -3.91 -24.90
CA GLU A 82 -8.51 -3.38 -24.31
C GLU A 82 -8.88 -3.96 -22.93
N ARG A 83 -8.10 -4.90 -22.34
CA ARG A 83 -8.48 -5.55 -21.08
C ARG A 83 -7.73 -5.11 -19.84
N ARG A 84 -7.02 -3.98 -19.84
CA ARG A 84 -6.39 -3.45 -18.61
C ARG A 84 -7.34 -2.67 -17.69
N SER A 85 -8.60 -2.48 -18.09
CA SER A 85 -9.63 -1.83 -17.26
C SER A 85 -10.32 -2.75 -16.25
N ASP A 86 -10.09 -4.07 -16.32
CA ASP A 86 -10.83 -5.06 -15.54
C ASP A 86 -9.99 -5.71 -14.42
N VAL A 87 -8.92 -5.07 -13.98
CA VAL A 87 -8.08 -5.58 -12.89
C VAL A 87 -8.37 -4.81 -11.61
N TYR A 88 -8.81 -5.54 -10.59
CA TYR A 88 -8.99 -5.02 -9.24
C TYR A 88 -7.71 -5.27 -8.44
N ARG A 89 -6.95 -4.20 -8.18
CA ARG A 89 -5.67 -4.27 -7.49
C ARG A 89 -5.80 -3.83 -6.03
N VAL A 90 -5.35 -4.69 -5.12
CA VAL A 90 -5.27 -4.42 -3.69
C VAL A 90 -3.80 -4.24 -3.31
N ASP A 91 -3.45 -3.05 -2.86
CA ASP A 91 -2.08 -2.71 -2.44
C ASP A 91 -1.88 -2.95 -0.95
N VAL A 92 -0.64 -3.29 -0.56
CA VAL A 92 -0.25 -3.40 0.85
C VAL A 92 -0.35 -2.03 1.54
N MET A 93 -0.95 -2.02 2.73
CA MET A 93 -0.98 -0.87 3.61
C MET A 93 0.33 -0.80 4.41
N ASP A 94 1.05 0.30 4.29
CA ASP A 94 2.19 0.58 5.17
C ASP A 94 1.66 1.08 6.52
N VAL A 95 1.50 0.14 7.43
CA VAL A 95 0.99 0.43 8.79
C VAL A 95 2.02 1.13 9.67
N SER A 96 3.31 1.09 9.30
CA SER A 96 4.37 1.80 10.05
C SER A 96 4.31 3.31 9.84
N ALA A 97 3.76 3.76 8.72
CA ALA A 97 3.56 5.17 8.44
C ALA A 97 2.39 5.79 9.22
N SER A 98 1.45 4.97 9.69
CA SER A 98 0.24 5.41 10.42
C SER A 98 0.47 5.50 11.94
N ALA A 99 1.41 4.70 12.48
CA ALA A 99 1.83 4.75 13.88
C ALA A 99 2.99 5.74 14.02
N GLY A 100 2.68 7.01 14.18
CA GLY A 100 3.68 8.08 14.29
C GLY A 100 4.81 7.80 15.26
N ASN A 101 6.06 7.94 14.79
CA ASN A 101 7.31 8.06 15.57
C ASN A 101 7.70 6.94 16.53
N GLY A 102 7.83 5.71 16.08
CA GLY A 102 8.49 4.68 16.86
C GLY A 102 9.37 3.78 16.00
N ASN A 103 10.68 3.87 16.18
CA ASN A 103 11.74 2.96 15.72
C ASN A 103 11.33 1.89 14.69
N SER A 104 11.36 2.26 13.42
CA SER A 104 11.26 1.33 12.32
C SER A 104 12.52 0.47 12.27
N THR A 105 12.49 -0.69 12.89
CA THR A 105 13.42 -1.77 12.55
C THR A 105 13.11 -2.21 11.13
N ARG A 106 14.00 -1.86 10.21
CA ARG A 106 13.92 -2.11 8.76
C ARG A 106 14.12 -3.58 8.37
N ASP A 107 13.56 -4.52 9.09
CA ASP A 107 13.65 -5.96 8.77
C ASP A 107 12.37 -6.51 8.18
N PHE A 108 11.63 -5.67 7.44
CA PHE A 108 10.48 -6.12 6.69
C PHE A 108 10.87 -6.48 5.27
N ILE A 109 11.13 -7.73 5.01
CA ILE A 109 11.03 -8.25 3.65
C ILE A 109 9.54 -8.15 3.29
N GLU A 110 9.17 -7.16 2.47
CA GLU A 110 7.88 -7.08 1.83
C GLU A 110 7.73 -8.34 0.95
N VAL A 111 7.02 -9.35 1.46
CA VAL A 111 6.79 -10.59 0.73
C VAL A 111 5.76 -10.38 -0.38
N VAL A 112 4.81 -9.45 -0.15
CA VAL A 112 3.75 -9.11 -1.11
C VAL A 112 3.53 -7.61 -1.09
N SER A 113 3.63 -6.97 -2.25
CA SER A 113 3.37 -5.53 -2.39
C SER A 113 1.95 -5.21 -2.87
N SER A 114 1.32 -6.12 -3.61
CA SER A 114 -0.07 -6.03 -4.07
C SER A 114 -0.56 -7.38 -4.57
N ILE A 115 -1.89 -7.54 -4.61
CA ILE A 115 -2.56 -8.68 -5.25
C ILE A 115 -3.55 -8.12 -6.27
N GLU A 116 -3.57 -8.73 -7.45
CA GLU A 116 -4.49 -8.38 -8.53
C GLU A 116 -5.54 -9.49 -8.70
N TYR A 117 -6.80 -9.08 -8.80
CA TYR A 117 -7.95 -9.94 -9.05
C TYR A 117 -8.64 -9.55 -10.34
N VAL A 118 -9.24 -10.50 -11.03
CA VAL A 118 -10.24 -10.16 -12.06
C VAL A 118 -11.46 -9.55 -11.37
N THR A 119 -12.10 -8.58 -12.03
CA THR A 119 -13.17 -7.76 -11.41
C THR A 119 -14.33 -8.61 -10.86
N GLU A 120 -14.66 -9.72 -11.51
CA GLU A 120 -15.73 -10.62 -11.05
C GLU A 120 -15.38 -11.30 -9.73
N GLU A 121 -14.14 -11.81 -9.60
CA GLU A 121 -13.65 -12.40 -8.37
C GLU A 121 -13.57 -11.37 -7.24
N ALA A 122 -13.10 -10.17 -7.54
CA ALA A 122 -13.07 -9.07 -6.58
C ALA A 122 -14.47 -8.71 -6.05
N ARG A 123 -15.51 -8.75 -6.90
CA ARG A 123 -16.89 -8.53 -6.48
C ARG A 123 -17.38 -9.62 -5.52
N ASN A 124 -16.99 -10.86 -5.75
CA ASN A 124 -17.33 -11.98 -4.87
C ASN A 124 -16.65 -11.84 -3.50
N LEU A 125 -15.37 -11.43 -3.47
CA LEU A 125 -14.59 -11.29 -2.25
C LEU A 125 -14.89 -10.00 -1.48
N PHE A 126 -15.01 -8.88 -2.17
CA PHE A 126 -15.06 -7.54 -1.57
C PHE A 126 -16.40 -6.82 -1.78
N GLY A 127 -17.35 -7.46 -2.47
CA GLY A 127 -18.62 -6.82 -2.85
C GLY A 127 -18.40 -5.70 -3.87
N HIS A 128 -19.11 -4.58 -3.68
CA HIS A 128 -18.99 -3.41 -4.58
C HIS A 128 -17.97 -2.37 -4.10
N ARG A 129 -17.05 -2.75 -3.21
CA ARG A 129 -16.02 -1.83 -2.70
C ARG A 129 -15.04 -1.46 -3.80
N PRO A 130 -14.73 -0.16 -3.99
CA PRO A 130 -13.67 0.25 -4.91
C PRO A 130 -12.29 -0.21 -4.40
N ALA A 131 -11.38 -0.50 -5.33
CA ALA A 131 -10.04 -1.05 -5.00
C ALA A 131 -9.22 -0.17 -4.05
N ASN A 132 -9.39 1.15 -4.12
CA ASN A 132 -8.70 2.08 -3.23
C ASN A 132 -9.17 2.02 -1.77
N GLN A 133 -10.34 1.44 -1.51
CA GLN A 133 -10.89 1.25 -0.16
C GLN A 133 -10.49 -0.08 0.47
N VAL A 134 -9.95 -1.02 -0.30
CA VAL A 134 -9.48 -2.30 0.22
C VAL A 134 -7.95 -2.27 0.26
N LYS A 135 -7.38 -2.58 1.42
CA LYS A 135 -5.94 -2.64 1.64
C LYS A 135 -5.54 -4.00 2.18
N LEU A 136 -4.30 -4.38 1.90
CA LEU A 136 -3.71 -5.64 2.33
C LEU A 136 -2.76 -5.39 3.49
N ILE A 137 -2.84 -6.22 4.52
CA ILE A 137 -1.91 -6.19 5.66
C ILE A 137 -1.35 -7.59 5.87
N ASN A 138 -0.06 -7.70 6.08
CA ASN A 138 0.60 -8.93 6.51
C ASN A 138 0.61 -9.01 8.04
N VAL A 139 -0.05 -10.03 8.60
CA VAL A 139 -0.17 -10.21 10.04
C VAL A 139 1.08 -10.91 10.58
N ARG A 140 1.65 -10.39 11.67
CA ARG A 140 2.87 -10.94 12.29
C ARG A 140 2.64 -11.53 13.67
N GLY A 141 1.82 -10.87 14.48
CA GLY A 141 1.51 -11.32 15.83
C GLY A 141 0.60 -12.53 15.83
N ASP A 142 0.60 -13.26 16.91
CA ASP A 142 -0.19 -14.46 17.16
C ASP A 142 -1.45 -14.19 18.01
N SER A 143 -1.74 -12.95 18.33
CA SER A 143 -2.85 -12.58 19.21
C SER A 143 -4.25 -12.92 18.65
N MET A 144 -4.36 -13.11 17.34
CA MET A 144 -5.59 -13.54 16.65
C MET A 144 -5.53 -14.99 16.18
N GLN A 145 -4.54 -15.76 16.67
CA GLN A 145 -4.35 -17.17 16.32
C GLN A 145 -5.62 -17.99 16.59
N GLY A 146 -5.94 -18.88 15.64
CA GLY A 146 -7.20 -19.60 15.61
C GLY A 146 -8.22 -18.99 14.64
N THR A 147 -8.12 -17.70 14.34
CA THR A 147 -8.91 -17.02 13.30
C THR A 147 -7.99 -16.46 12.22
N ILE A 148 -6.88 -15.85 12.62
CA ILE A 148 -5.85 -15.29 11.72
C ILE A 148 -4.50 -15.77 12.23
N GLU A 149 -3.79 -16.52 11.40
CA GLU A 149 -2.48 -17.07 11.76
C GLU A 149 -1.35 -16.06 11.49
N PRO A 150 -0.22 -16.13 12.23
CA PRO A 150 0.96 -15.36 11.89
C PRO A 150 1.43 -15.65 10.45
N GLY A 151 1.63 -14.62 9.65
CA GLY A 151 1.96 -14.72 8.23
C GLY A 151 0.78 -14.67 7.28
N ASP A 152 -0.46 -14.70 7.80
CA ASP A 152 -1.64 -14.51 6.96
C ASP A 152 -1.72 -13.08 6.42
N LEU A 153 -2.36 -12.96 5.27
CA LEU A 153 -2.75 -11.69 4.68
C LEU A 153 -4.19 -11.36 5.08
N ILE A 154 -4.44 -10.17 5.58
CA ILE A 154 -5.79 -9.67 5.85
C ILE A 154 -6.15 -8.55 4.88
N PHE A 155 -7.39 -8.55 4.41
CA PHE A 155 -7.96 -7.53 3.56
C PHE A 155 -8.84 -6.62 4.41
N VAL A 156 -8.55 -5.33 4.38
CA VAL A 156 -9.10 -4.33 5.29
C VAL A 156 -9.85 -3.27 4.51
N ASP A 157 -11.09 -3.01 4.88
CA ASP A 157 -11.88 -1.89 4.38
C ASP A 157 -11.47 -0.62 5.13
N VAL A 158 -10.69 0.22 4.48
CA VAL A 158 -10.20 1.49 5.07
C VAL A 158 -11.22 2.63 4.97
N ALA A 159 -12.36 2.42 4.33
CA ALA A 159 -13.46 3.37 4.38
C ALA A 159 -14.19 3.33 5.73
N VAL A 160 -14.07 2.23 6.47
CA VAL A 160 -14.60 2.09 7.82
C VAL A 160 -13.56 2.60 8.82
N ASN A 161 -13.65 3.88 9.16
CA ASN A 161 -12.74 4.56 10.09
C ASN A 161 -13.36 4.83 11.47
N TYR A 162 -14.38 4.09 11.83
CA TYR A 162 -15.09 4.13 13.11
C TYR A 162 -15.59 2.73 13.48
N PHE A 163 -16.03 2.53 14.71
CA PHE A 163 -16.64 1.27 15.11
C PHE A 163 -18.01 1.08 14.44
N ASP A 164 -18.07 0.16 13.49
CA ASP A 164 -19.24 -0.22 12.71
C ASP A 164 -19.69 -1.63 13.07
N GLY A 165 -20.11 -1.81 14.35
CA GLY A 165 -20.54 -3.09 14.89
C GLY A 165 -19.39 -4.09 15.15
N ASP A 166 -19.73 -5.19 15.80
CA ASP A 166 -18.78 -6.23 16.19
C ASP A 166 -18.00 -6.78 14.97
N GLY A 167 -16.71 -7.04 15.15
CA GLY A 167 -15.85 -7.53 14.07
C GLY A 167 -14.36 -7.43 14.38
N ILE A 168 -13.54 -7.82 13.44
CA ILE A 168 -12.09 -7.66 13.56
C ILE A 168 -11.68 -6.33 12.89
N TYR A 169 -10.86 -5.57 13.58
CA TYR A 169 -10.44 -4.24 13.17
C TYR A 169 -8.93 -4.09 13.22
N VAL A 170 -8.42 -3.23 12.36
CA VAL A 170 -7.10 -2.62 12.48
C VAL A 170 -7.30 -1.24 13.06
N PHE A 171 -6.66 -0.96 14.18
CA PHE A 171 -6.79 0.32 14.85
C PHE A 171 -5.52 0.69 15.62
N ASP A 172 -5.31 1.99 15.78
CA ASP A 172 -4.32 2.55 16.69
C ASP A 172 -4.98 2.89 18.02
N PHE A 173 -4.35 2.55 19.12
CA PHE A 173 -4.74 2.95 20.45
C PHE A 173 -3.51 3.44 21.20
N SER A 174 -3.50 4.72 21.57
CA SER A 174 -2.40 5.38 22.27
C SER A 174 -1.05 5.29 21.53
N GLY A 175 -1.04 5.20 20.20
CA GLY A 175 0.18 5.11 19.38
C GLY A 175 0.64 3.68 19.06
N ASP A 176 -0.08 2.67 19.54
CA ASP A 176 0.18 1.27 19.23
C ASP A 176 -0.87 0.74 18.25
N LEU A 177 -0.40 0.02 17.21
CA LEU A 177 -1.27 -0.58 16.20
C LEU A 177 -1.68 -2.00 16.59
N PHE A 178 -2.97 -2.26 16.52
CA PHE A 178 -3.57 -3.53 16.87
C PHE A 178 -4.40 -4.12 15.73
N VAL A 179 -4.39 -5.45 15.65
CA VAL A 179 -5.41 -6.24 14.94
C VAL A 179 -6.13 -7.05 16.00
N LYS A 180 -7.37 -6.70 16.31
CA LYS A 180 -8.16 -7.31 17.39
C LYS A 180 -9.62 -7.36 17.01
N ARG A 181 -10.37 -8.21 17.73
CA ARG A 181 -11.82 -8.20 17.68
C ARG A 181 -12.36 -7.11 18.60
N LEU A 182 -13.15 -6.21 18.05
CA LEU A 182 -13.89 -5.21 18.82
C LEU A 182 -15.32 -5.67 18.99
N GLN A 183 -15.81 -5.63 20.21
CA GLN A 183 -17.18 -5.99 20.55
C GLN A 183 -17.77 -4.96 21.51
N LYS A 184 -18.96 -4.45 21.19
CA LYS A 184 -19.63 -3.52 22.08
C LYS A 184 -20.51 -4.30 23.07
N ILE A 185 -20.18 -4.22 24.37
CA ILE A 185 -20.95 -4.83 25.44
C ILE A 185 -21.47 -3.70 26.32
N LYS A 186 -22.78 -3.46 26.28
CA LYS A 186 -23.44 -2.30 26.95
C LYS A 186 -22.82 -0.98 26.49
N SER A 187 -22.23 -0.22 27.40
CA SER A 187 -21.56 1.06 27.09
C SER A 187 -20.06 0.93 26.81
N SER A 188 -19.44 -0.23 27.06
CA SER A 188 -17.98 -0.41 26.91
C SER A 188 -17.66 -1.11 25.59
N LEU A 189 -16.53 -0.71 24.99
CA LEU A 189 -15.97 -1.38 23.82
C LEU A 189 -14.88 -2.36 24.30
N HIS A 190 -15.14 -3.65 24.12
CA HIS A 190 -14.22 -4.72 24.50
C HIS A 190 -13.25 -5.00 23.36
N VAL A 191 -11.97 -5.16 23.71
CA VAL A 191 -10.87 -5.52 22.82
C VAL A 191 -10.45 -6.95 23.10
N LEU A 192 -10.76 -7.84 22.18
CA LEU A 192 -10.61 -9.28 22.34
C LEU A 192 -9.51 -9.80 21.42
N SER A 193 -8.71 -10.70 21.96
CA SER A 193 -7.79 -11.55 21.19
C SER A 193 -8.43 -12.90 20.99
N ASP A 194 -8.43 -13.43 19.76
CA ASP A 194 -8.96 -14.77 19.49
C ASP A 194 -8.04 -15.86 20.04
N ASN A 195 -6.74 -15.55 20.27
CA ASN A 195 -5.82 -16.41 21.01
C ASN A 195 -6.06 -16.29 22.52
N PRO A 196 -6.46 -17.38 23.22
CA PRO A 196 -6.83 -17.35 24.63
C PRO A 196 -5.66 -17.06 25.58
N GLN A 197 -4.42 -17.05 25.10
CA GLN A 197 -3.25 -16.66 25.91
C GLN A 197 -3.21 -15.16 26.20
N TYR A 198 -3.95 -14.36 25.43
CA TYR A 198 -4.02 -12.91 25.60
C TYR A 198 -5.26 -12.53 26.41
N ARG A 199 -5.07 -11.63 27.34
CA ARG A 199 -6.18 -11.11 28.15
C ARG A 199 -6.99 -10.10 27.35
N GLU A 200 -8.30 -10.13 27.52
CA GLU A 200 -9.20 -9.08 27.05
C GLU A 200 -9.01 -7.80 27.87
N TRP A 201 -9.29 -6.69 27.26
CA TRP A 201 -9.34 -5.39 27.91
C TRP A 201 -10.46 -4.56 27.28
N GLN A 202 -10.79 -3.43 27.88
CA GLN A 202 -11.88 -2.59 27.41
C GLN A 202 -11.41 -1.16 27.23
N ILE A 203 -12.01 -0.47 26.28
CA ILE A 203 -11.88 0.97 26.05
C ILE A 203 -13.09 1.61 26.70
N THR A 204 -12.87 2.49 27.65
CA THR A 204 -13.91 3.26 28.32
C THR A 204 -14.34 4.45 27.47
N ASP A 205 -15.50 5.06 27.80
CA ASP A 205 -15.95 6.26 27.10
C ASP A 205 -14.94 7.42 27.17
N GLU A 206 -14.17 7.49 28.29
CA GLU A 206 -13.12 8.51 28.49
C GLU A 206 -11.88 8.27 27.61
N GLU A 207 -11.65 7.04 27.17
CA GLU A 207 -10.51 6.62 26.34
C GLU A 207 -10.83 6.54 24.86
N MET A 208 -12.10 6.75 24.49
CA MET A 208 -12.55 6.64 23.06
C MET A 208 -11.79 7.60 22.14
N ASP A 209 -11.35 8.75 22.63
CA ASP A 209 -10.56 9.72 21.84
C ASP A 209 -9.16 9.21 21.49
N MET A 210 -8.68 8.17 22.20
CA MET A 210 -7.40 7.51 21.91
C MET A 210 -7.53 6.39 20.86
N LEU A 211 -8.75 6.02 20.50
CA LEU A 211 -9.02 4.98 19.52
C LEU A 211 -9.13 5.57 18.11
N HIS A 212 -8.23 5.16 17.23
CA HIS A 212 -8.27 5.52 15.81
C HIS A 212 -8.44 4.26 14.97
N VAL A 213 -9.65 4.03 14.49
CA VAL A 213 -9.93 2.89 13.60
C VAL A 213 -9.30 3.14 12.23
N CYS A 214 -8.39 2.26 11.82
CA CYS A 214 -7.73 2.29 10.51
C CYS A 214 -8.53 1.53 9.45
N GLY A 215 -9.34 0.55 9.87
CA GLY A 215 -10.23 -0.19 8.99
C GLY A 215 -10.80 -1.45 9.63
N LYS A 216 -11.82 -2.02 8.96
CA LYS A 216 -12.48 -3.27 9.36
C LYS A 216 -11.98 -4.42 8.49
N VAL A 217 -11.61 -5.54 9.09
CA VAL A 217 -11.13 -6.72 8.36
C VAL A 217 -12.31 -7.36 7.63
N LEU A 218 -12.16 -7.59 6.33
CA LEU A 218 -13.17 -8.22 5.48
C LEU A 218 -12.98 -9.73 5.43
N LEU A 219 -11.73 -10.16 5.18
CA LEU A 219 -11.35 -11.56 5.06
C LEU A 219 -9.86 -11.73 5.33
N SER A 220 -9.44 -12.96 5.59
CA SER A 220 -8.04 -13.36 5.70
C SER A 220 -7.72 -14.43 4.67
N GLN A 221 -6.48 -14.45 4.20
CA GLN A 221 -5.94 -15.45 3.30
C GLN A 221 -4.68 -16.05 3.91
N SER A 222 -4.71 -17.35 4.17
CA SER A 222 -3.54 -18.06 4.68
C SER A 222 -2.52 -18.28 3.58
N GLN A 223 -1.24 -18.02 3.90
CA GLN A 223 -0.10 -18.27 3.03
C GLN A 223 0.75 -19.42 3.58
N GLN A 224 0.32 -20.66 3.38
CA GLN A 224 1.11 -21.82 3.74
C GLN A 224 1.97 -22.28 2.55
N PHE A 225 3.28 -22.07 2.64
CA PHE A 225 4.23 -22.61 1.67
C PHE A 225 4.73 -23.98 2.11
N ARG A 226 4.52 -25.00 1.29
CA ARG A 226 5.11 -26.34 1.49
C ARG A 226 6.27 -26.52 0.53
N ARG A 227 7.46 -26.78 1.06
CA ARG A 227 8.60 -27.18 0.23
C ARG A 227 8.48 -28.68 -0.08
N HIS A 228 8.49 -29.02 -1.35
CA HIS A 228 8.59 -30.37 -1.83
C HIS A 228 10.06 -30.59 -2.25
N ALA A 229 10.77 -31.47 -1.54
CA ALA A 229 12.14 -31.87 -1.86
C ALA A 229 12.14 -32.88 -3.02
#